data_57787e1ce89e2e94fa80246d20c2d6a6
#
_entry.id   57787e1ce89e2e94fa80246d20c2d6a6
#
_cell.length_a   1.000
_cell.length_b   1.000
_cell.length_c   1.000
_cell.angle_alpha   90.00
_cell.angle_beta   90.00
_cell.angle_gamma   90.00
#
_symmetry.space_group_name_H-M   'P 1'
#
loop_
_entity.id
_entity.type
_entity.pdbx_description
1 polymer ?
#
loop_
_entity_poly.entity_id
_entity_poly.type
_entity_poly.pdbx_seq_one_letter_code
_entity_poly.pdbx_strand_id
1 'polypeptide(L)'
;MFEYIFGELTIKKIDYVAIDINGLADKIFISLKTFETLKEIGEDEKLYIHTHVKEDDISFYGFKTENERELFRALIKTSGVGPKLTLAILSTYNVKDVINIVLDNNSKLFTKVPGLGEKKAQKIILDLKDKVKKLNIIEIQNENEDISNGKNIISDTSNTKLLLMKEDIKLALESLGYVNADVSKWIKDEELSNISNIGDAIKTILQKIQNKK
;
A
#
# COMPACT_ATOMS: atom_id res chain seq x y z
N MET A 1 12.11 5.76 10.57
CA MET A 1 11.15 4.75 10.07
C MET A 1 11.75 4.17 8.80
N PHE A 2 11.81 2.85 8.66
CA PHE A 2 12.40 2.21 7.48
C PHE A 2 11.34 2.07 6.38
N GLU A 3 11.71 2.36 5.14
CA GLU A 3 10.85 2.11 3.98
C GLU A 3 11.01 0.69 3.47
N TYR A 4 12.25 0.22 3.34
CA TYR A 4 12.58 -1.15 2.98
C TYR A 4 13.89 -1.56 3.64
N ILE A 5 14.13 -2.86 3.68
CA ILE A 5 15.43 -3.48 4.01
C ILE A 5 15.85 -4.28 2.79
N PHE A 6 17.14 -4.15 2.41
CA PHE A 6 17.78 -4.91 1.35
C PHE A 6 19.12 -5.45 1.86
N GLY A 7 19.35 -6.74 1.67
CA GLY A 7 20.58 -7.41 2.09
C GLY A 7 20.46 -8.92 1.91
N GLU A 8 21.43 -9.66 2.43
CA GLU A 8 21.48 -11.11 2.33
C GLU A 8 20.46 -11.77 3.26
N LEU A 9 19.64 -12.69 2.72
CA LEU A 9 18.69 -13.50 3.49
C LEU A 9 19.46 -14.58 4.28
N THR A 10 19.64 -14.40 5.58
CA THR A 10 20.43 -15.31 6.43
C THR A 10 19.59 -16.30 7.20
N ILE A 11 18.34 -15.94 7.54
CA ILE A 11 17.38 -16.81 8.23
C ILE A 11 16.05 -16.76 7.49
N LYS A 12 15.51 -17.94 7.17
CA LYS A 12 14.20 -18.11 6.50
C LYS A 12 13.35 -19.08 7.33
N LYS A 13 12.38 -18.54 8.08
CA LYS A 13 11.38 -19.28 8.85
C LYS A 13 10.00 -18.91 8.34
N ILE A 14 9.00 -19.76 8.59
CA ILE A 14 7.66 -19.59 8.08
C ILE A 14 6.95 -18.30 8.56
N ASP A 15 7.35 -17.80 9.74
CA ASP A 15 6.74 -16.66 10.41
C ASP A 15 7.67 -15.44 10.51
N TYR A 16 8.97 -15.62 10.24
CA TYR A 16 9.94 -14.54 10.22
C TYR A 16 11.17 -14.86 9.37
N VAL A 17 11.89 -13.83 9.02
CA VAL A 17 13.21 -13.89 8.37
C VAL A 17 14.20 -13.00 9.09
N ALA A 18 15.50 -13.19 8.79
CA ALA A 18 16.53 -12.20 9.09
C ALA A 18 17.27 -11.85 7.79
N ILE A 19 17.48 -10.56 7.58
CA ILE A 19 18.25 -10.01 6.45
C ILE A 19 19.47 -9.33 7.04
N ASP A 20 20.64 -9.76 6.62
CA ASP A 20 21.93 -9.18 7.05
C ASP A 20 22.25 -7.94 6.23
N ILE A 21 22.55 -6.87 6.93
CA ILE A 21 23.01 -5.60 6.37
C ILE A 21 24.36 -5.27 6.99
N ASN A 22 25.43 -5.74 6.36
CA ASN A 22 26.82 -5.50 6.82
C ASN A 22 27.06 -5.95 8.27
N GLY A 23 26.59 -7.13 8.65
CA GLY A 23 26.79 -7.73 9.97
C GLY A 23 25.71 -7.34 11.00
N LEU A 24 24.68 -6.61 10.60
CA LEU A 24 23.50 -6.36 11.40
C LEU A 24 22.29 -7.07 10.80
N ALA A 25 21.68 -7.98 11.55
CA ALA A 25 20.48 -8.69 11.12
C ALA A 25 19.36 -8.58 12.15
N ASP A 26 18.22 -8.09 11.73
CA ASP A 26 17.03 -7.98 12.56
C ASP A 26 15.97 -9.03 12.21
N LYS A 27 15.16 -9.39 13.20
CA LYS A 27 14.02 -10.28 13.02
C LYS A 27 12.86 -9.54 12.39
N ILE A 28 12.46 -9.98 11.19
CA ILE A 28 11.36 -9.38 10.41
C ILE A 28 10.23 -10.41 10.32
N PHE A 29 9.09 -10.11 10.92
CA PHE A 29 7.90 -10.95 10.82
C PHE A 29 7.26 -10.83 9.43
N ILE A 30 6.82 -11.96 8.87
CA ILE A 30 6.27 -12.03 7.51
C ILE A 30 4.99 -12.86 7.47
N SER A 31 4.20 -12.68 6.40
CA SER A 31 3.07 -13.56 6.08
C SER A 31 3.56 -14.86 5.42
N LEU A 32 2.72 -15.90 5.45
CA LEU A 32 2.99 -17.14 4.69
C LEU A 32 3.17 -16.87 3.20
N LYS A 33 2.35 -15.99 2.62
CA LYS A 33 2.46 -15.61 1.20
C LYS A 33 3.79 -14.93 0.89
N THR A 34 4.26 -14.04 1.78
CA THR A 34 5.60 -13.45 1.67
C THR A 34 6.67 -14.54 1.73
N PHE A 35 6.57 -15.48 2.70
CA PHE A 35 7.52 -16.60 2.84
C PHE A 35 7.64 -17.43 1.55
N GLU A 36 6.51 -17.74 0.89
CA GLU A 36 6.46 -18.54 -0.34
C GLU A 36 7.15 -17.84 -1.54
N THR A 37 7.29 -16.53 -1.52
CA THR A 37 7.90 -15.73 -2.59
C THR A 37 9.34 -15.32 -2.33
N LEU A 38 9.89 -15.66 -1.15
CA LEU A 38 11.28 -15.32 -0.81
C LEU A 38 12.27 -16.17 -1.59
N LYS A 39 13.40 -15.57 -1.87
CA LYS A 39 14.57 -16.24 -2.42
C LYS A 39 15.16 -17.27 -1.44
N GLU A 40 16.22 -17.96 -1.84
CA GLU A 40 16.91 -18.90 -0.99
C GLU A 40 17.88 -18.19 -0.03
N ILE A 41 18.23 -18.88 1.07
CA ILE A 41 19.23 -18.38 2.04
C ILE A 41 20.56 -18.16 1.33
N GLY A 42 21.19 -17.01 1.58
CA GLY A 42 22.43 -16.56 0.94
C GLY A 42 22.20 -15.64 -0.28
N GLU A 43 20.97 -15.43 -0.71
CA GLU A 43 20.64 -14.51 -1.78
C GLU A 43 20.19 -13.15 -1.26
N ASP A 44 20.42 -12.09 -2.04
CA ASP A 44 19.94 -10.75 -1.73
C ASP A 44 18.42 -10.67 -1.81
N GLU A 45 17.79 -10.20 -0.75
CA GLU A 45 16.34 -10.04 -0.65
C GLU A 45 15.98 -8.60 -0.27
N LYS A 46 14.85 -8.13 -0.83
CA LYS A 46 14.27 -6.82 -0.50
C LYS A 46 12.88 -7.01 0.11
N LEU A 47 12.67 -6.44 1.29
CA LEU A 47 11.35 -6.37 1.91
C LEU A 47 10.99 -4.93 2.26
N TYR A 48 9.77 -4.52 1.94
CA TYR A 48 9.17 -3.29 2.44
C TYR A 48 8.82 -3.44 3.91
N ILE A 49 9.12 -2.43 4.73
CA ILE A 49 9.06 -2.56 6.18
C ILE A 49 7.97 -1.69 6.80
N HIS A 50 7.25 -2.28 7.76
CA HIS A 50 6.49 -1.55 8.75
C HIS A 50 7.14 -1.73 10.11
N THR A 51 7.55 -0.63 10.75
CA THR A 51 8.07 -0.61 12.11
C THR A 51 6.91 -0.41 13.08
N HIS A 52 6.70 -1.36 13.97
CA HIS A 52 5.69 -1.28 15.03
C HIS A 52 6.37 -1.04 16.37
N VAL A 53 6.11 0.11 16.96
CA VAL A 53 6.72 0.53 18.22
C VAL A 53 5.69 0.44 19.34
N LYS A 54 6.06 -0.21 20.44
CA LYS A 54 5.36 -0.21 21.73
C LYS A 54 6.29 0.31 22.82
N GLU A 55 5.80 0.46 24.03
CA GLU A 55 6.59 0.95 25.16
C GLU A 55 7.82 0.05 25.45
N ASP A 56 7.67 -1.25 25.27
CA ASP A 56 8.64 -2.30 25.64
C ASP A 56 9.17 -3.11 24.46
N ASP A 57 8.75 -2.81 23.22
CA ASP A 57 9.10 -3.62 22.05
C ASP A 57 9.12 -2.81 20.75
N ILE A 58 10.08 -3.13 19.89
CA ILE A 58 10.13 -2.67 18.50
C ILE A 58 10.14 -3.90 17.61
N SER A 59 9.10 -4.05 16.80
CA SER A 59 8.95 -5.17 15.89
C SER A 59 8.93 -4.71 14.45
N PHE A 60 9.58 -5.47 13.55
CA PHE A 60 9.57 -5.24 12.10
C PHE A 60 8.66 -6.25 11.42
N TYR A 61 7.86 -5.74 10.48
CA TYR A 61 6.97 -6.52 9.62
C TYR A 61 7.37 -6.29 8.17
N GLY A 62 7.65 -7.36 7.44
CA GLY A 62 8.19 -7.33 6.07
C GLY A 62 7.19 -7.82 5.03
N PHE A 63 7.22 -7.19 3.86
CA PHE A 63 6.29 -7.43 2.74
C PHE A 63 7.06 -7.42 1.42
N LYS A 64 6.64 -8.24 0.46
CA LYS A 64 7.24 -8.27 -0.88
C LYS A 64 6.91 -7.02 -1.69
N THR A 65 5.72 -6.48 -1.49
CA THR A 65 5.24 -5.30 -2.21
C THR A 65 4.87 -4.17 -1.27
N GLU A 66 4.91 -2.96 -1.81
CA GLU A 66 4.46 -1.78 -1.08
C GLU A 66 2.96 -1.84 -0.78
N ASN A 67 2.16 -2.41 -1.71
CA ASN A 67 0.72 -2.57 -1.53
C ASN A 67 0.37 -3.48 -0.36
N GLU A 68 1.11 -4.58 -0.17
CA GLU A 68 0.94 -5.43 1.02
C GLU A 68 1.22 -4.65 2.31
N ARG A 69 2.29 -3.84 2.33
CA ARG A 69 2.63 -2.98 3.47
C ARG A 69 1.53 -1.95 3.75
N GLU A 70 1.01 -1.29 2.73
CA GLU A 70 -0.05 -0.29 2.89
C GLU A 70 -1.37 -0.94 3.34
N LEU A 71 -1.69 -2.12 2.83
CA LEU A 71 -2.84 -2.90 3.31
C LEU A 71 -2.65 -3.30 4.78
N PHE A 72 -1.45 -3.77 5.17
CA PHE A 72 -1.12 -4.05 6.56
C PHE A 72 -1.33 -2.82 7.44
N ARG A 73 -0.80 -1.66 7.04
CA ARG A 73 -0.96 -0.36 7.73
C ARG A 73 -2.43 0.06 7.86
N ALA A 74 -3.23 -0.24 6.85
CA ALA A 74 -4.66 0.04 6.87
C ALA A 74 -5.40 -0.85 7.85
N LEU A 75 -5.09 -2.15 7.88
CA LEU A 75 -5.71 -3.15 8.74
C LEU A 75 -5.40 -2.93 10.23
N ILE A 76 -4.14 -2.66 10.60
CA ILE A 76 -3.77 -2.45 12.01
C ILE A 76 -4.38 -1.18 12.63
N LYS A 77 -4.88 -0.24 11.81
CA LYS A 77 -5.62 0.93 12.28
C LYS A 77 -7.05 0.60 12.69
N THR A 78 -7.56 -0.58 12.32
CA THR A 78 -8.88 -1.05 12.73
C THR A 78 -8.83 -1.53 14.17
N SER A 79 -9.68 -0.98 15.02
CA SER A 79 -9.74 -1.33 16.44
C SER A 79 -9.97 -2.83 16.66
N GLY A 80 -9.12 -3.47 17.45
CA GLY A 80 -9.14 -4.90 17.72
C GLY A 80 -8.45 -5.77 16.65
N VAL A 81 -7.79 -5.15 15.67
CA VAL A 81 -6.97 -5.82 14.65
C VAL A 81 -5.51 -5.46 14.89
N GLY A 82 -4.77 -6.36 15.52
CA GLY A 82 -3.34 -6.19 15.76
C GLY A 82 -2.48 -6.82 14.66
N PRO A 83 -1.15 -6.62 14.72
CA PRO A 83 -0.21 -7.13 13.72
C PRO A 83 -0.33 -8.63 13.45
N LYS A 84 -0.46 -9.46 14.50
CA LYS A 84 -0.56 -10.91 14.36
C LYS A 84 -1.81 -11.33 13.56
N LEU A 85 -2.97 -10.72 13.83
CA LEU A 85 -4.20 -11.00 13.09
C LEU A 85 -4.10 -10.49 11.65
N THR A 86 -3.44 -9.34 11.44
CA THR A 86 -3.21 -8.79 10.11
C THR A 86 -2.31 -9.69 9.27
N LEU A 87 -1.22 -10.24 9.84
CA LEU A 87 -0.41 -11.25 9.15
C LEU A 87 -1.21 -12.51 8.81
N ALA A 88 -2.13 -12.94 9.67
CA ALA A 88 -3.01 -14.08 9.37
C ALA A 88 -3.95 -13.79 8.19
N ILE A 89 -4.47 -12.55 8.08
CA ILE A 89 -5.26 -12.11 6.92
C ILE A 89 -4.41 -12.15 5.65
N LEU A 90 -3.20 -11.56 5.67
CA LEU A 90 -2.29 -11.53 4.52
C LEU A 90 -1.69 -12.90 4.18
N SER A 91 -1.67 -13.84 5.12
CA SER A 91 -1.32 -15.24 4.85
C SER A 91 -2.42 -16.00 4.13
N THR A 92 -3.69 -15.60 4.35
CA THR A 92 -4.86 -16.25 3.74
C THR A 92 -5.23 -15.63 2.40
N TYR A 93 -5.16 -14.30 2.31
CA TYR A 93 -5.61 -13.50 1.17
C TYR A 93 -4.48 -12.62 0.63
N ASN A 94 -4.38 -12.48 -0.69
CA ASN A 94 -3.56 -11.44 -1.30
C ASN A 94 -4.27 -10.08 -1.24
N VAL A 95 -3.58 -9.02 -1.66
CA VAL A 95 -4.13 -7.64 -1.64
C VAL A 95 -5.42 -7.55 -2.45
N LYS A 96 -5.44 -8.13 -3.65
CA LYS A 96 -6.59 -8.13 -4.56
C LYS A 96 -7.81 -8.86 -3.98
N ASP A 97 -7.57 -10.01 -3.32
CA ASP A 97 -8.64 -10.75 -2.64
C ASP A 97 -9.26 -9.91 -1.53
N VAL A 98 -8.45 -9.24 -0.70
CA VAL A 98 -8.94 -8.36 0.37
C VAL A 98 -9.74 -7.20 -0.19
N ILE A 99 -9.27 -6.59 -1.28
CA ILE A 99 -9.99 -5.52 -1.98
C ILE A 99 -11.38 -6.01 -2.42
N ASN A 100 -11.45 -7.15 -3.10
CA ASN A 100 -12.71 -7.72 -3.58
C ASN A 100 -13.66 -8.06 -2.43
N ILE A 101 -13.16 -8.69 -1.34
CA ILE A 101 -13.96 -8.99 -0.14
C ILE A 101 -14.59 -7.71 0.44
N VAL A 102 -13.85 -6.60 0.47
CA VAL A 102 -14.32 -5.32 0.99
C VAL A 102 -15.34 -4.68 0.05
N LEU A 103 -15.08 -4.68 -1.27
CA LEU A 103 -16.00 -4.12 -2.27
C LEU A 103 -17.32 -4.88 -2.32
N ASP A 104 -17.27 -6.21 -2.24
CA ASP A 104 -18.44 -7.10 -2.22
C ASP A 104 -19.15 -7.14 -0.86
N ASN A 105 -18.60 -6.45 0.16
CA ASN A 105 -19.12 -6.47 1.53
C ASN A 105 -19.29 -7.89 2.10
N ASN A 106 -18.39 -8.82 1.74
CA ASN A 106 -18.49 -10.24 2.06
C ASN A 106 -17.71 -10.61 3.33
N SER A 107 -18.27 -10.28 4.50
CA SER A 107 -17.63 -10.57 5.80
C SER A 107 -17.41 -12.06 6.06
N LYS A 108 -18.23 -12.95 5.47
CA LYS A 108 -18.09 -14.42 5.64
C LYS A 108 -16.74 -14.95 5.13
N LEU A 109 -16.15 -14.33 4.12
CA LEU A 109 -14.83 -14.74 3.65
C LEU A 109 -13.77 -14.43 4.71
N PHE A 110 -13.82 -13.27 5.34
CA PHE A 110 -12.89 -12.95 6.42
C PHE A 110 -12.99 -13.88 7.63
N THR A 111 -14.16 -14.45 7.93
CA THR A 111 -14.29 -15.40 9.05
C THR A 111 -13.54 -16.72 8.83
N LYS A 112 -13.04 -16.99 7.63
CA LYS A 112 -12.14 -18.13 7.36
C LYS A 112 -10.74 -17.92 7.96
N VAL A 113 -10.37 -16.67 8.27
CA VAL A 113 -9.08 -16.36 8.90
C VAL A 113 -9.13 -16.72 10.38
N PRO A 114 -8.20 -17.53 10.90
CA PRO A 114 -8.15 -17.90 12.31
C PRO A 114 -8.11 -16.65 13.22
N GLY A 115 -8.99 -16.61 14.22
CA GLY A 115 -9.09 -15.49 15.16
C GLY A 115 -9.89 -14.28 14.68
N LEU A 116 -10.50 -14.36 13.49
CA LEU A 116 -11.34 -13.31 12.92
C LEU A 116 -12.82 -13.71 12.92
N GLY A 117 -13.55 -13.27 13.94
CA GLY A 117 -14.99 -13.48 14.02
C GLY A 117 -15.81 -12.47 13.21
N GLU A 118 -17.10 -12.74 13.00
CA GLU A 118 -18.02 -11.97 12.16
C GLU A 118 -18.02 -10.46 12.50
N LYS A 119 -18.12 -10.09 13.78
CA LYS A 119 -18.13 -8.70 14.22
C LYS A 119 -16.87 -7.92 13.80
N LYS A 120 -15.70 -8.56 13.92
CA LYS A 120 -14.43 -7.95 13.51
C LYS A 120 -14.33 -7.88 11.99
N ALA A 121 -14.79 -8.91 11.28
CA ALA A 121 -14.82 -8.94 9.82
C ALA A 121 -15.65 -7.78 9.25
N GLN A 122 -16.86 -7.57 9.76
CA GLN A 122 -17.72 -6.44 9.38
C GLN A 122 -17.05 -5.08 9.66
N LYS A 123 -16.40 -4.96 10.82
CA LYS A 123 -15.67 -3.73 11.17
C LYS A 123 -14.49 -3.45 10.22
N ILE A 124 -13.71 -4.48 9.88
CA ILE A 124 -12.62 -4.36 8.90
C ILE A 124 -13.15 -3.86 7.57
N ILE A 125 -14.24 -4.45 7.07
CA ILE A 125 -14.86 -4.03 5.81
C ILE A 125 -15.25 -2.56 5.86
N LEU A 126 -15.90 -2.12 6.93
CA LEU A 126 -16.33 -0.73 7.10
C LEU A 126 -15.12 0.23 7.11
N ASP A 127 -14.09 -0.08 7.91
CA ASP A 127 -12.91 0.77 8.09
C ASP A 127 -12.01 0.82 6.83
N LEU A 128 -12.04 -0.24 6.00
CA LEU A 128 -11.24 -0.32 4.78
C LEU A 128 -11.95 0.26 3.54
N LYS A 129 -13.27 0.45 3.57
CA LYS A 129 -14.07 0.78 2.38
C LYS A 129 -13.55 1.98 1.59
N ASP A 130 -13.10 3.02 2.27
CA ASP A 130 -12.53 4.22 1.62
C ASP A 130 -11.06 4.05 1.21
N LYS A 131 -10.32 3.22 1.94
CA LYS A 131 -8.88 2.98 1.68
C LYS A 131 -8.65 2.01 0.53
N VAL A 132 -9.56 1.05 0.36
CA VAL A 132 -9.48 0.04 -0.69
C VAL A 132 -9.56 0.65 -2.09
N LYS A 133 -10.27 1.76 -2.27
CA LYS A 133 -10.29 2.47 -3.56
C LYS A 133 -8.89 2.90 -4.00
N LYS A 134 -8.07 3.40 -3.08
CA LYS A 134 -6.68 3.79 -3.35
C LYS A 134 -5.81 2.58 -3.68
N LEU A 135 -5.90 1.52 -2.87
CA LEU A 135 -5.14 0.28 -3.08
C LEU A 135 -5.50 -0.40 -4.41
N ASN A 136 -6.79 -0.40 -4.79
CA ASN A 136 -7.24 -0.96 -6.07
C ASN A 136 -6.62 -0.22 -7.26
N ILE A 137 -6.50 1.09 -7.18
CA ILE A 137 -5.88 1.91 -8.22
C ILE A 137 -4.40 1.55 -8.39
N ILE A 138 -3.67 1.35 -7.30
CA ILE A 138 -2.24 0.98 -7.32
C ILE A 138 -2.05 -0.45 -7.88
N GLU A 139 -2.91 -1.41 -7.52
CA GLU A 139 -2.86 -2.77 -8.07
C GLU A 139 -3.07 -2.81 -9.58
N ILE A 140 -4.06 -2.06 -10.09
CA ILE A 140 -4.32 -1.97 -11.54
C ILE A 140 -3.10 -1.40 -12.29
N GLN A 141 -2.33 -0.48 -11.68
CA GLN A 141 -1.12 0.06 -12.31
C GLN A 141 0.01 -0.95 -12.37
N ASN A 142 0.25 -1.70 -11.30
CA ASN A 142 1.31 -2.72 -11.27
C ASN A 142 1.04 -3.84 -12.29
N GLU A 143 -0.22 -4.26 -12.46
CA GLU A 143 -0.59 -5.22 -13.51
C GLU A 143 -0.33 -4.68 -14.93
N ASN A 144 -0.44 -3.37 -15.15
CA ASN A 144 -0.17 -2.75 -16.46
C ASN A 144 1.34 -2.57 -16.74
N GLU A 145 2.20 -2.48 -15.74
CA GLU A 145 3.65 -2.47 -15.91
C GLU A 145 4.20 -3.86 -16.23
N ASP A 146 3.63 -4.92 -15.67
CA ASP A 146 4.00 -6.32 -15.99
C ASP A 146 3.48 -6.78 -17.37
N ILE A 147 2.43 -6.15 -17.91
CA ILE A 147 1.81 -6.48 -19.23
C ILE A 147 2.42 -5.67 -20.37
N SER A 148 3.47 -4.86 -20.20
CA SER A 148 4.14 -4.15 -21.28
C SER A 148 4.75 -5.09 -22.38
N ASN A 149 4.45 -6.39 -22.31
CA ASN A 149 4.74 -7.42 -23.33
C ASN A 149 3.47 -8.10 -23.91
N GLY A 150 2.43 -7.38 -24.21
CA GLY A 150 1.39 -7.88 -25.11
C GLY A 150 -0.06 -7.74 -24.72
N LYS A 151 -0.72 -6.87 -25.45
CA LYS A 151 -2.16 -6.70 -25.70
C LYS A 151 -2.97 -5.74 -24.81
N ASN A 152 -3.33 -4.65 -25.48
CA ASN A 152 -4.35 -3.66 -25.19
C ASN A 152 -5.59 -4.18 -24.44
N ILE A 153 -5.84 -3.58 -23.25
CA ILE A 153 -7.19 -3.32 -22.77
C ILE A 153 -7.25 -1.82 -22.51
N ILE A 154 -7.64 -1.09 -23.56
CA ILE A 154 -7.88 0.36 -23.53
C ILE A 154 -9.35 0.54 -23.17
N SER A 155 -9.65 1.12 -21.98
CA SER A 155 -10.77 2.05 -21.83
C SER A 155 -10.92 2.75 -20.47
N ASP A 156 -10.21 2.35 -19.38
CA ASP A 156 -10.37 3.03 -18.07
C ASP A 156 -9.08 3.58 -17.45
N THR A 157 -7.94 3.35 -18.08
CA THR A 157 -6.60 3.71 -17.55
C THR A 157 -6.36 5.21 -17.47
N SER A 158 -6.93 5.99 -18.37
CA SER A 158 -6.72 7.45 -18.43
C SER A 158 -7.40 8.17 -17.26
N ASN A 159 -8.61 7.79 -16.90
CA ASN A 159 -9.35 8.38 -15.78
C ASN A 159 -8.73 7.99 -14.43
N THR A 160 -8.22 6.78 -14.33
CA THR A 160 -7.57 6.25 -13.12
C THR A 160 -6.23 6.95 -12.88
N LYS A 161 -5.39 7.11 -13.91
CA LYS A 161 -4.13 7.85 -13.86
C LYS A 161 -4.33 9.32 -13.46
N LEU A 162 -5.36 9.95 -14.03
CA LEU A 162 -5.71 11.33 -13.72
C LEU A 162 -6.15 11.50 -12.26
N LEU A 163 -6.90 10.54 -11.72
CA LEU A 163 -7.37 10.54 -10.33
C LEU A 163 -6.20 10.45 -9.34
N LEU A 164 -5.23 9.56 -9.61
CA LEU A 164 -4.02 9.42 -8.80
C LEU A 164 -3.17 10.68 -8.85
N MET A 165 -2.95 11.22 -10.05
CA MET A 165 -2.18 12.44 -10.22
C MET A 165 -2.79 13.60 -9.43
N LYS A 166 -4.13 13.72 -9.39
CA LYS A 166 -4.82 14.72 -8.56
C LYS A 166 -4.60 14.48 -7.07
N GLU A 167 -4.59 13.23 -6.63
CA GLU A 167 -4.38 12.89 -5.23
C GLU A 167 -2.95 13.16 -4.78
N ASP A 168 -1.96 12.81 -5.59
CA ASP A 168 -0.55 13.11 -5.35
C ASP A 168 -0.29 14.63 -5.30
N ILE A 169 -0.90 15.38 -6.23
CA ILE A 169 -0.83 16.86 -6.23
C ILE A 169 -1.47 17.41 -4.97
N LYS A 170 -2.62 16.89 -4.55
CA LYS A 170 -3.29 17.30 -3.31
C LYS A 170 -2.41 17.08 -2.09
N LEU A 171 -1.83 15.88 -1.95
CA LEU A 171 -0.92 15.55 -0.85
C LEU A 171 0.31 16.47 -0.84
N ALA A 172 0.89 16.76 -2.01
CA ALA A 172 2.02 17.67 -2.14
C ALA A 172 1.64 19.10 -1.74
N LEU A 173 0.47 19.59 -2.15
CA LEU A 173 -0.02 20.92 -1.76
C LEU A 173 -0.31 20.99 -0.25
N GLU A 174 -0.87 19.96 0.34
CA GLU A 174 -1.09 19.85 1.78
C GLU A 174 0.23 19.88 2.56
N SER A 175 1.27 19.19 2.08
CA SER A 175 2.60 19.21 2.69
C SER A 175 3.27 20.60 2.62
N LEU A 176 2.90 21.40 1.62
CA LEU A 176 3.33 22.80 1.47
C LEU A 176 2.45 23.80 2.26
N GLY A 177 1.50 23.30 3.07
CA GLY A 177 0.66 24.12 3.94
C GLY A 177 -0.66 24.62 3.31
N TYR A 178 -0.99 24.16 2.09
CA TYR A 178 -2.28 24.48 1.43
C TYR A 178 -3.35 23.48 1.85
N VAL A 179 -3.90 23.66 3.04
CA VAL A 179 -4.92 22.75 3.61
C VAL A 179 -6.22 22.82 2.78
N ASN A 180 -6.81 21.66 2.45
CA ASN A 180 -8.02 21.53 1.63
C ASN A 180 -7.91 22.08 0.20
N ALA A 181 -6.74 21.99 -0.43
CA ALA A 181 -6.58 22.35 -1.82
C ALA A 181 -7.40 21.43 -2.73
N ASP A 182 -8.52 21.95 -3.24
CA ASP A 182 -9.29 21.28 -4.28
C ASP A 182 -8.58 21.50 -5.63
N VAL A 183 -7.84 20.49 -6.06
CA VAL A 183 -7.03 20.54 -7.30
C VAL A 183 -7.88 20.90 -8.52
N SER A 184 -9.13 20.41 -8.56
CA SER A 184 -10.05 20.65 -9.70
C SER A 184 -10.47 22.11 -9.84
N LYS A 185 -10.33 22.94 -8.80
CA LYS A 185 -10.56 24.40 -8.88
C LYS A 185 -9.45 25.17 -9.57
N TRP A 186 -8.24 24.59 -9.64
CA TRP A 186 -7.05 25.29 -10.11
C TRP A 186 -6.57 24.77 -11.48
N ILE A 187 -6.87 23.50 -11.81
CA ILE A 187 -6.46 22.89 -13.07
C ILE A 187 -7.56 21.97 -13.58
N LYS A 188 -7.87 22.07 -14.88
CA LYS A 188 -8.86 21.21 -15.54
C LYS A 188 -8.24 19.86 -15.90
N ASP A 189 -9.08 18.82 -16.03
CA ASP A 189 -8.64 17.46 -16.35
C ASP A 189 -7.91 17.38 -17.68
N GLU A 190 -8.37 18.13 -18.69
CA GLU A 190 -7.72 18.24 -20.01
C GLU A 190 -6.32 18.87 -19.93
N GLU A 191 -6.15 19.89 -19.09
CA GLU A 191 -4.86 20.55 -18.85
C GLU A 191 -3.91 19.62 -18.08
N LEU A 192 -4.45 18.90 -17.09
CA LEU A 192 -3.68 17.97 -16.26
C LEU A 192 -3.23 16.73 -17.05
N SER A 193 -4.06 16.21 -17.97
CA SER A 193 -3.71 15.06 -18.82
C SER A 193 -2.57 15.34 -19.80
N ASN A 194 -2.35 16.61 -20.16
CA ASN A 194 -1.25 17.05 -21.03
C ASN A 194 0.07 17.30 -20.29
N ILE A 195 0.07 17.26 -18.95
CA ILE A 195 1.26 17.46 -18.13
C ILE A 195 1.91 16.11 -17.85
N SER A 196 3.15 15.96 -18.26
CA SER A 196 3.91 14.71 -18.12
C SER A 196 4.53 14.52 -16.73
N ASN A 197 4.65 15.60 -15.92
CA ASN A 197 5.33 15.58 -14.63
C ASN A 197 4.48 16.27 -13.55
N ILE A 198 4.28 15.60 -12.42
CA ILE A 198 3.55 16.10 -11.24
C ILE A 198 4.14 17.44 -10.74
N GLY A 199 5.47 17.59 -10.78
CA GLY A 199 6.15 18.83 -10.37
C GLY A 199 5.73 20.06 -11.18
N ASP A 200 5.47 19.90 -12.47
CA ASP A 200 5.01 20.99 -13.34
C ASP A 200 3.54 21.34 -13.09
N ALA A 201 2.71 20.34 -12.79
CA ALA A 201 1.34 20.56 -12.36
C ALA A 201 1.27 21.35 -11.04
N ILE A 202 2.11 21.00 -10.06
CA ILE A 202 2.20 21.71 -8.77
C ILE A 202 2.64 23.15 -8.99
N LYS A 203 3.68 23.40 -9.80
CA LYS A 203 4.14 24.77 -10.14
C LYS A 203 3.03 25.60 -10.76
N THR A 204 2.31 25.03 -11.73
CA THR A 204 1.19 25.70 -12.41
C THR A 204 0.09 26.09 -11.42
N ILE A 205 -0.26 25.18 -10.51
CA ILE A 205 -1.27 25.45 -9.48
C ILE A 205 -0.81 26.53 -8.51
N LEU A 206 0.45 26.46 -8.03
CA LEU A 206 1.01 27.46 -7.13
C LEU A 206 1.04 28.85 -7.75
N GLN A 207 1.40 28.97 -9.04
CA GLN A 207 1.34 30.24 -9.77
C GLN A 207 -0.09 30.78 -9.88
N LYS A 208 -1.08 29.92 -10.16
CA LYS A 208 -2.50 30.31 -10.20
C LYS A 208 -3.03 30.76 -8.84
N ILE A 209 -2.55 30.15 -7.75
CA ILE A 209 -2.91 30.55 -6.37
C ILE A 209 -2.30 31.92 -6.03
N GLN A 210 -1.02 32.17 -6.39
CA GLN A 210 -0.34 33.42 -6.12
C GLN A 210 -0.93 34.59 -6.91
N ASN A 211 -1.32 34.37 -8.16
CA ASN A 211 -1.93 35.39 -9.03
C ASN A 211 -3.37 35.77 -8.67
N LYS A 212 -3.99 35.05 -7.73
CA LYS A 212 -5.37 35.29 -7.29
C LYS A 212 -5.46 36.03 -5.95
N LYS A 213 -4.30 36.37 -5.37
CA LYS A 213 -4.17 37.27 -4.20
C LYS A 213 -3.96 38.68 -4.65
#